data_be7b00ff03d4f6cc2310336acd1ca528
#
_entry.id   be7b00ff03d4f6cc2310336acd1ca528
#
_cell.length_a   1.000
_cell.length_b   1.000
_cell.length_c   1.000
_cell.angle_alpha   90.00
_cell.angle_beta   90.00
_cell.angle_gamma   90.00
#
_symmetry.space_group_name_H-M   'P 1'
#
loop_
_entity.id
_entity.type
_entity.pdbx_description
1 polymer ?
#
loop_
_entity_poly.entity_id
_entity_poly.type
_entity_poly.pdbx_seq_one_letter_code
_entity_poly.pdbx_strand_id
1 'polypeptide(L)'
;MSLQLQNTLSGKKEFFKPVNPDHVRIYACGPTVYNFAHIGNARMAVVNDLLVRVLKTQFKQVTYVSNITDIDDKIIEASKETGEDISVITNKYTEIYNNDMSALGVNLPDIQPRATDHIKEMIEWINKLIDENKAYEKEGHVLFHVPSFDNYGILSKRNRDEQIAGSRVEVAPFKKDPADFILWKPSPSPLPGWDSPWGFGRPGWHLECSVMSEKSLGLPFDIHSGGIDLVFPHHENEIAQTCSISENKDPKDFATYWFHNGFVNVEGEKMSKSIGNIRLVHDLNKKYKGEVLRLTLLSAHYKQPLNWTEEIIEQNSKMIDRLYRVLLELSKVEIDSNLPSDSIMESFLDDLNTPKVIAKLNEEANDASSASDERKKEIKKNLLSAGKILGILEDDPGNWLGYNQKDTENTEEIERLINERNEARRSKNFNLADTIRDTLKDKGIEIEDTDKGTIWRKSR
;
A
#
# COMPACT_ATOMS: atom_id res chain seq x y z
N MET A 1 12.86 22.81 1.03
CA MET A 1 13.02 21.62 1.89
C MET A 1 13.29 20.43 0.98
N SER A 2 14.11 19.47 1.39
CA SER A 2 14.49 18.35 0.54
C SER A 2 14.01 17.05 1.17
N LEU A 3 13.41 16.17 0.36
CA LEU A 3 12.95 14.85 0.79
C LEU A 3 14.14 14.01 1.28
N GLN A 4 13.98 13.38 2.43
CA GLN A 4 14.87 12.33 2.93
C GLN A 4 14.13 11.00 2.94
N LEU A 5 14.82 9.93 2.56
CA LEU A 5 14.29 8.57 2.59
C LEU A 5 15.31 7.62 3.21
N GLN A 6 14.82 6.65 3.97
CA GLN A 6 15.63 5.52 4.38
C GLN A 6 15.95 4.65 3.17
N ASN A 7 17.22 4.44 2.89
CA ASN A 7 17.67 3.55 1.83
C ASN A 7 18.19 2.24 2.46
N THR A 8 17.53 1.13 2.16
CA THR A 8 17.93 -0.18 2.71
C THR A 8 19.31 -0.60 2.23
N LEU A 9 19.70 -0.22 1.00
CA LEU A 9 21.01 -0.57 0.45
C LEU A 9 22.16 0.02 1.27
N SER A 10 22.08 1.30 1.62
CA SER A 10 23.08 1.96 2.47
C SER A 10 22.85 1.76 3.96
N GLY A 11 21.62 1.42 4.37
CA GLY A 11 21.19 1.35 5.77
C GLY A 11 20.97 2.72 6.42
N LYS A 12 20.98 3.81 5.65
CA LYS A 12 20.93 5.20 6.17
C LYS A 12 19.73 5.96 5.61
N LYS A 13 19.30 6.98 6.36
CA LYS A 13 18.40 8.02 5.86
C LYS A 13 19.23 9.03 5.06
N GLU A 14 18.86 9.24 3.80
CA GLU A 14 19.61 10.03 2.84
C GLU A 14 18.71 11.08 2.18
N PHE A 15 19.29 12.21 1.77
CA PHE A 15 18.61 13.15 0.90
C PHE A 15 18.35 12.51 -0.46
N PHE A 16 17.10 12.48 -0.85
CA PHE A 16 16.70 11.90 -2.13
C PHE A 16 17.19 12.75 -3.30
N LYS A 17 17.91 12.12 -4.21
CA LYS A 17 18.42 12.72 -5.46
C LYS A 17 18.05 11.79 -6.60
N PRO A 18 17.09 12.17 -7.45
CA PRO A 18 16.69 11.34 -8.59
C PRO A 18 17.80 11.27 -9.63
N VAL A 19 17.80 10.18 -10.41
CA VAL A 19 18.68 9.98 -11.58
C VAL A 19 18.45 11.10 -12.62
N ASN A 20 17.16 11.39 -12.87
CA ASN A 20 16.76 12.53 -13.67
C ASN A 20 16.02 13.56 -12.78
N PRO A 21 16.54 14.81 -12.65
CA PRO A 21 15.93 15.84 -11.80
C PRO A 21 14.46 16.16 -12.13
N ASP A 22 14.03 15.97 -13.37
CA ASP A 22 12.66 16.26 -13.81
C ASP A 22 11.72 15.08 -13.73
N HIS A 23 12.24 13.84 -13.58
CA HIS A 23 11.44 12.63 -13.67
C HIS A 23 11.88 11.55 -12.67
N VAL A 24 11.08 11.28 -11.68
CA VAL A 24 11.27 10.18 -10.70
C VAL A 24 10.58 8.92 -11.20
N ARG A 25 11.28 7.78 -11.15
CA ARG A 25 10.80 6.48 -11.60
C ARG A 25 10.83 5.47 -10.45
N ILE A 26 9.68 4.84 -10.19
CA ILE A 26 9.47 3.95 -9.05
C ILE A 26 8.96 2.61 -9.56
N TYR A 27 9.58 1.53 -9.11
CA TYR A 27 9.07 0.17 -9.28
C TYR A 27 8.77 -0.45 -7.92
N ALA A 28 7.57 -1.02 -7.76
CA ALA A 28 7.21 -1.80 -6.60
C ALA A 28 6.82 -3.21 -7.01
N CYS A 29 7.37 -4.23 -6.33
CA CYS A 29 6.96 -5.61 -6.54
C CYS A 29 5.50 -5.77 -6.14
N GLY A 30 4.66 -6.13 -7.12
CA GLY A 30 3.22 -6.26 -6.96
C GLY A 30 2.78 -7.62 -6.39
N PRO A 31 1.48 -7.85 -6.30
CA PRO A 31 0.93 -9.07 -5.71
C PRO A 31 0.99 -10.27 -6.66
N THR A 32 1.06 -11.47 -6.08
CA THR A 32 0.70 -12.73 -6.75
C THR A 32 -0.82 -12.91 -6.63
N VAL A 33 -1.52 -12.93 -7.75
CA VAL A 33 -2.99 -12.82 -7.82
C VAL A 33 -3.67 -14.18 -7.89
N TYR A 34 -3.69 -14.92 -6.81
CA TYR A 34 -4.36 -16.23 -6.67
C TYR A 34 -5.46 -16.24 -5.61
N ASN A 35 -5.55 -15.22 -4.78
CA ASN A 35 -6.52 -15.09 -3.69
C ASN A 35 -6.68 -13.62 -3.28
N PHE A 36 -7.62 -13.33 -2.39
CA PHE A 36 -7.81 -12.01 -1.81
C PHE A 36 -6.55 -11.49 -1.12
N ALA A 37 -6.30 -10.17 -1.25
CA ALA A 37 -5.19 -9.51 -0.60
C ALA A 37 -5.40 -9.40 0.92
N HIS A 38 -4.34 -9.56 1.68
CA HIS A 38 -4.34 -9.31 3.12
C HIS A 38 -3.81 -7.91 3.47
N ILE A 39 -4.01 -7.47 4.71
CA ILE A 39 -3.60 -6.12 5.17
C ILE A 39 -2.10 -5.84 5.01
N GLY A 40 -1.24 -6.86 4.95
CA GLY A 40 0.19 -6.69 4.63
C GLY A 40 0.41 -6.18 3.21
N ASN A 41 -0.35 -6.71 2.23
CA ASN A 41 -0.33 -6.22 0.84
C ASN A 41 -0.90 -4.79 0.77
N ALA A 42 -2.00 -4.52 1.51
CA ALA A 42 -2.57 -3.18 1.57
C ALA A 42 -1.60 -2.16 2.18
N ARG A 43 -0.84 -2.53 3.22
CA ARG A 43 0.17 -1.65 3.79
C ARG A 43 1.21 -1.23 2.76
N MET A 44 1.72 -2.19 1.99
CA MET A 44 2.68 -1.92 0.92
C MET A 44 2.08 -0.97 -0.12
N ALA A 45 0.86 -1.26 -0.60
CA ALA A 45 0.19 -0.42 -1.59
C ALA A 45 -0.07 1.01 -1.08
N VAL A 46 -0.57 1.17 0.16
CA VAL A 46 -0.84 2.47 0.80
C VAL A 46 0.44 3.27 1.03
N VAL A 47 1.52 2.62 1.47
CA VAL A 47 2.81 3.29 1.69
C VAL A 47 3.45 3.74 0.37
N ASN A 48 3.36 2.93 -0.69
CA ASN A 48 3.83 3.34 -2.02
C ASN A 48 2.99 4.48 -2.60
N ASP A 49 1.66 4.44 -2.46
CA ASP A 49 0.80 5.56 -2.89
C ASP A 49 1.13 6.85 -2.13
N LEU A 50 1.39 6.77 -0.82
CA LEU A 50 1.85 7.92 -0.03
C LEU A 50 3.19 8.46 -0.56
N LEU A 51 4.16 7.58 -0.83
CA LEU A 51 5.45 7.97 -1.40
C LEU A 51 5.27 8.71 -2.73
N VAL A 52 4.44 8.16 -3.62
CA VAL A 52 4.11 8.77 -4.92
C VAL A 52 3.44 10.14 -4.75
N ARG A 53 2.47 10.26 -3.83
CA ARG A 53 1.79 11.54 -3.52
C ARG A 53 2.78 12.59 -3.01
N VAL A 54 3.69 12.22 -2.11
CA VAL A 54 4.73 13.12 -1.60
C VAL A 54 5.70 13.52 -2.72
N LEU A 55 6.18 12.58 -3.53
CA LEU A 55 7.06 12.87 -4.65
C LEU A 55 6.41 13.81 -5.68
N LYS A 56 5.12 13.64 -5.97
CA LYS A 56 4.36 14.54 -6.86
C LYS A 56 4.24 15.98 -6.32
N THR A 57 4.49 16.22 -5.02
CA THR A 57 4.61 17.60 -4.49
C THR A 57 5.98 18.22 -4.72
N GLN A 58 7.01 17.43 -5.01
CA GLN A 58 8.39 17.87 -5.11
C GLN A 58 8.95 17.82 -6.54
N PHE A 59 8.41 16.94 -7.39
CA PHE A 59 8.95 16.66 -8.73
C PHE A 59 7.86 16.83 -9.80
N LYS A 60 8.32 17.25 -10.98
CA LYS A 60 7.44 17.57 -12.12
C LYS A 60 6.75 16.32 -12.68
N GLN A 61 7.49 15.21 -12.76
CA GLN A 61 6.99 13.93 -13.25
C GLN A 61 7.38 12.81 -12.31
N VAL A 62 6.43 11.93 -12.03
CA VAL A 62 6.65 10.69 -11.26
C VAL A 62 5.94 9.58 -11.99
N THR A 63 6.68 8.54 -12.37
CA THR A 63 6.12 7.31 -12.97
C THR A 63 6.21 6.19 -11.95
N TYR A 64 5.07 5.62 -11.62
CA TYR A 64 4.92 4.52 -10.69
C TYR A 64 4.50 3.25 -11.41
N VAL A 65 5.31 2.20 -11.27
CA VAL A 65 5.08 0.86 -11.83
C VAL A 65 4.89 -0.13 -10.69
N SER A 66 3.87 -0.96 -10.79
CA SER A 66 3.68 -2.11 -9.90
C SER A 66 3.14 -3.29 -10.71
N ASN A 67 3.87 -4.39 -10.73
CA ASN A 67 3.52 -5.54 -11.57
C ASN A 67 2.39 -6.38 -10.98
N ILE A 68 1.88 -7.28 -11.83
CA ILE A 68 1.05 -8.42 -11.43
C ILE A 68 1.82 -9.69 -11.72
N THR A 69 2.09 -10.49 -10.69
CA THR A 69 2.58 -11.85 -10.83
C THR A 69 1.40 -12.78 -11.12
N ASP A 70 1.23 -13.13 -12.39
CA ASP A 70 0.11 -13.94 -12.90
C ASP A 70 0.53 -15.35 -13.35
N ILE A 71 1.76 -15.75 -13.02
CA ILE A 71 2.28 -17.11 -13.11
C ILE A 71 3.13 -17.45 -11.86
N ASP A 72 2.70 -18.41 -11.07
CA ASP A 72 3.36 -18.86 -9.84
C ASP A 72 2.82 -20.23 -9.43
N ASP A 73 3.55 -20.98 -8.62
CA ASP A 73 3.13 -22.29 -8.13
C ASP A 73 1.78 -22.22 -7.38
N LYS A 74 1.53 -21.14 -6.63
CA LYS A 74 0.27 -20.94 -5.90
C LYS A 74 -0.92 -20.72 -6.83
N ILE A 75 -0.70 -20.06 -7.97
CA ILE A 75 -1.73 -19.87 -8.99
C ILE A 75 -2.06 -21.22 -9.65
N ILE A 76 -1.04 -22.02 -9.95
CA ILE A 76 -1.19 -23.36 -10.51
C ILE A 76 -1.90 -24.29 -9.52
N GLU A 77 -1.60 -24.21 -8.23
CA GLU A 77 -2.29 -24.95 -7.18
C GLU A 77 -3.76 -24.56 -7.08
N ALA A 78 -4.05 -23.25 -7.06
CA ALA A 78 -5.43 -22.74 -7.07
C ALA A 78 -6.21 -23.20 -8.31
N SER A 79 -5.58 -23.22 -9.49
CA SER A 79 -6.18 -23.73 -10.71
C SER A 79 -6.51 -25.22 -10.63
N LYS A 80 -5.65 -26.04 -10.02
CA LYS A 80 -5.91 -27.46 -9.78
C LYS A 80 -7.06 -27.69 -8.80
N GLU A 81 -7.12 -26.87 -7.74
CA GLU A 81 -8.17 -26.98 -6.71
C GLU A 81 -9.55 -26.56 -7.24
N THR A 82 -9.62 -25.52 -8.04
CA THR A 82 -10.88 -24.97 -8.56
C THR A 82 -11.31 -25.57 -9.88
N GLY A 83 -10.37 -26.13 -10.67
CA GLY A 83 -10.60 -26.55 -12.05
C GLY A 83 -10.71 -25.38 -13.05
N GLU A 84 -10.47 -24.13 -12.62
CA GLU A 84 -10.49 -22.95 -13.48
C GLU A 84 -9.13 -22.75 -14.16
N ASP A 85 -9.14 -22.17 -15.37
CA ASP A 85 -7.91 -21.75 -16.04
C ASP A 85 -7.17 -20.64 -15.25
N ILE A 86 -5.83 -20.66 -15.28
CA ILE A 86 -5.01 -19.69 -14.57
C ILE A 86 -5.34 -18.25 -14.96
N SER A 87 -5.67 -18.00 -16.24
CA SER A 87 -6.04 -16.66 -16.72
C SER A 87 -7.36 -16.17 -16.12
N VAL A 88 -8.32 -17.06 -15.89
CA VAL A 88 -9.59 -16.75 -15.24
C VAL A 88 -9.33 -16.33 -13.79
N ILE A 89 -8.55 -17.13 -13.07
CA ILE A 89 -8.20 -16.87 -11.67
C ILE A 89 -7.45 -15.54 -11.55
N THR A 90 -6.40 -15.35 -12.35
CA THR A 90 -5.54 -14.16 -12.23
C THR A 90 -6.25 -12.88 -12.66
N ASN A 91 -7.10 -12.91 -13.68
CA ASN A 91 -7.93 -11.76 -14.06
C ASN A 91 -8.89 -11.37 -12.95
N LYS A 92 -9.63 -12.35 -12.40
CA LYS A 92 -10.56 -12.17 -11.28
C LYS A 92 -9.87 -11.52 -10.06
N TYR A 93 -8.75 -12.07 -9.59
CA TYR A 93 -8.08 -11.56 -8.40
C TYR A 93 -7.29 -10.28 -8.65
N THR A 94 -6.88 -10.00 -9.89
CA THR A 94 -6.34 -8.67 -10.26
C THR A 94 -7.41 -7.59 -10.13
N GLU A 95 -8.61 -7.83 -10.66
CA GLU A 95 -9.73 -6.88 -10.56
C GLU A 95 -10.13 -6.65 -9.10
N ILE A 96 -10.28 -7.73 -8.32
CA ILE A 96 -10.59 -7.63 -6.88
C ILE A 96 -9.49 -6.85 -6.14
N TYR A 97 -8.22 -7.14 -6.39
CA TYR A 97 -7.10 -6.43 -5.79
C TYR A 97 -7.16 -4.93 -6.08
N ASN A 98 -7.32 -4.56 -7.35
CA ASN A 98 -7.39 -3.16 -7.75
C ASN A 98 -8.59 -2.43 -7.11
N ASN A 99 -9.76 -3.08 -7.05
CA ASN A 99 -10.96 -2.54 -6.42
C ASN A 99 -10.77 -2.40 -4.90
N ASP A 100 -10.21 -3.41 -4.23
CA ASP A 100 -9.96 -3.37 -2.80
C ASP A 100 -8.94 -2.28 -2.42
N MET A 101 -7.88 -2.10 -3.22
CA MET A 101 -6.89 -1.02 -2.99
C MET A 101 -7.50 0.36 -3.29
N SER A 102 -8.30 0.50 -4.35
CA SER A 102 -9.00 1.75 -4.66
C SER A 102 -9.96 2.16 -3.55
N ALA A 103 -10.63 1.21 -2.90
CA ALA A 103 -11.50 1.48 -1.75
C ALA A 103 -10.73 2.07 -0.55
N LEU A 104 -9.42 1.81 -0.45
CA LEU A 104 -8.51 2.44 0.53
C LEU A 104 -7.92 3.78 0.02
N GLY A 105 -8.42 4.33 -1.08
CA GLY A 105 -7.87 5.56 -1.67
C GLY A 105 -6.49 5.41 -2.30
N VAL A 106 -6.06 4.17 -2.63
CA VAL A 106 -4.82 3.92 -3.37
C VAL A 106 -5.05 4.19 -4.85
N ASN A 107 -4.24 5.04 -5.45
CA ASN A 107 -4.26 5.26 -6.88
C ASN A 107 -3.64 4.05 -7.60
N LEU A 108 -4.22 3.65 -8.72
CA LEU A 108 -3.61 2.63 -9.57
C LEU A 108 -2.22 3.09 -10.04
N PRO A 109 -1.27 2.15 -10.25
CA PRO A 109 0.02 2.47 -10.84
C PRO A 109 -0.16 3.02 -12.27
N ASP A 110 0.78 3.85 -12.72
CA ASP A 110 0.79 4.38 -14.08
C ASP A 110 0.99 3.26 -15.12
N ILE A 111 1.75 2.21 -14.73
CA ILE A 111 1.99 1.00 -15.53
C ILE A 111 1.85 -0.21 -14.61
N GLN A 112 1.06 -1.20 -15.03
CA GLN A 112 0.84 -2.45 -14.30
C GLN A 112 1.16 -3.66 -15.19
N PRO A 113 2.46 -3.99 -15.41
CA PRO A 113 2.86 -5.07 -16.29
C PRO A 113 2.52 -6.44 -15.70
N ARG A 114 2.23 -7.42 -16.54
CA ARG A 114 2.00 -8.81 -16.17
C ARG A 114 3.20 -9.68 -16.51
N ALA A 115 3.55 -10.62 -15.66
CA ALA A 115 4.68 -11.51 -15.89
C ALA A 115 4.52 -12.31 -17.18
N THR A 116 3.30 -12.79 -17.47
CA THR A 116 3.03 -13.58 -18.69
C THR A 116 3.19 -12.81 -20.00
N ASP A 117 3.12 -11.49 -19.97
CA ASP A 117 3.34 -10.64 -21.16
C ASP A 117 4.82 -10.44 -21.50
N HIS A 118 5.75 -10.87 -20.61
CA HIS A 118 7.19 -10.62 -20.72
C HIS A 118 8.04 -11.89 -20.82
N ILE A 119 7.44 -13.04 -21.16
CA ILE A 119 8.14 -14.34 -21.23
C ILE A 119 9.31 -14.32 -22.21
N LYS A 120 9.11 -13.70 -23.37
CA LYS A 120 10.15 -13.61 -24.39
C LYS A 120 11.38 -12.83 -23.88
N GLU A 121 11.14 -11.71 -23.25
CA GLU A 121 12.20 -10.89 -22.68
C GLU A 121 12.92 -11.61 -21.53
N MET A 122 12.18 -12.38 -20.71
CA MET A 122 12.78 -13.20 -19.66
C MET A 122 13.70 -14.27 -20.24
N ILE A 123 13.31 -14.94 -21.33
CA ILE A 123 14.16 -15.91 -22.02
C ILE A 123 15.41 -15.24 -22.60
N GLU A 124 15.26 -14.07 -23.23
CA GLU A 124 16.39 -13.29 -23.72
C GLU A 124 17.35 -12.90 -22.61
N TRP A 125 16.82 -12.55 -21.44
CA TRP A 125 17.64 -12.19 -20.29
C TRP A 125 18.39 -13.37 -19.68
N ILE A 126 17.75 -14.53 -19.58
CA ILE A 126 18.40 -15.76 -19.13
C ILE A 126 19.57 -16.12 -20.07
N ASN A 127 19.38 -16.00 -21.39
CA ASN A 127 20.47 -16.25 -22.37
C ASN A 127 21.68 -15.35 -22.09
N LYS A 128 21.46 -14.04 -21.84
CA LYS A 128 22.55 -13.12 -21.48
C LYS A 128 23.28 -13.57 -20.21
N LEU A 129 22.56 -14.02 -19.20
CA LEU A 129 23.18 -14.52 -17.96
C LEU A 129 23.98 -15.80 -18.17
N ILE A 130 23.55 -16.68 -19.07
CA ILE A 130 24.31 -17.89 -19.45
C ILE A 130 25.57 -17.52 -20.23
N ASP A 131 25.48 -16.62 -21.21
CA ASP A 131 26.59 -16.15 -22.03
C ASP A 131 27.69 -15.49 -21.16
N GLU A 132 27.28 -14.77 -20.09
CA GLU A 132 28.18 -14.16 -19.10
C GLU A 132 28.64 -15.14 -18.01
N ASN A 133 28.36 -16.44 -18.12
CA ASN A 133 28.67 -17.46 -17.13
C ASN A 133 28.11 -17.18 -15.71
N LYS A 134 26.99 -16.47 -15.63
CA LYS A 134 26.26 -16.17 -14.38
C LYS A 134 25.16 -17.18 -14.09
N ALA A 135 24.69 -17.88 -15.13
CA ALA A 135 23.68 -18.92 -15.04
C ALA A 135 24.14 -20.18 -15.76
N TYR A 136 23.49 -21.28 -15.46
CA TYR A 136 23.75 -22.58 -16.08
C TYR A 136 22.46 -23.40 -16.21
N GLU A 137 22.40 -24.23 -17.26
CA GLU A 137 21.32 -25.21 -17.44
C GLU A 137 21.71 -26.53 -16.81
N LYS A 138 20.78 -27.20 -16.14
CA LYS A 138 20.89 -28.58 -15.68
C LYS A 138 19.50 -29.24 -15.58
N GLU A 139 19.31 -30.33 -16.28
CA GLU A 139 18.05 -31.12 -16.27
C GLU A 139 16.81 -30.30 -16.63
N GLY A 140 16.95 -29.42 -17.63
CA GLY A 140 15.87 -28.52 -18.06
C GLY A 140 15.61 -27.31 -17.14
N HIS A 141 16.31 -27.22 -16.00
CA HIS A 141 16.31 -26.06 -15.14
C HIS A 141 17.42 -25.10 -15.55
N VAL A 142 17.14 -23.78 -15.50
CA VAL A 142 18.20 -22.78 -15.54
C VAL A 142 18.30 -22.12 -14.18
N LEU A 143 19.52 -22.07 -13.64
CA LEU A 143 19.82 -21.53 -12.32
C LEU A 143 20.82 -20.39 -12.42
N PHE A 144 20.60 -19.34 -11.63
CA PHE A 144 21.62 -18.33 -11.36
C PHE A 144 22.66 -18.93 -10.40
N HIS A 145 23.94 -18.75 -10.73
CA HIS A 145 25.05 -19.23 -9.90
C HIS A 145 25.47 -18.15 -8.91
N VAL A 146 24.95 -18.19 -7.70
CA VAL A 146 25.17 -17.17 -6.67
C VAL A 146 26.65 -16.84 -6.42
N PRO A 147 27.58 -17.80 -6.33
CA PRO A 147 29.01 -17.50 -6.17
C PRO A 147 29.64 -16.70 -7.32
N SER A 148 28.97 -16.57 -8.46
CA SER A 148 29.46 -15.76 -9.59
C SER A 148 29.24 -14.27 -9.41
N PHE A 149 28.51 -13.85 -8.37
CA PHE A 149 28.23 -12.45 -8.04
C PHE A 149 28.80 -12.10 -6.66
N ASP A 150 29.96 -11.47 -6.64
CA ASP A 150 30.74 -11.20 -5.41
C ASP A 150 29.97 -10.33 -4.38
N ASN A 151 29.04 -9.48 -4.86
CA ASN A 151 28.26 -8.57 -4.03
C ASN A 151 26.97 -9.20 -3.48
N TYR A 152 26.75 -10.52 -3.60
CA TYR A 152 25.54 -11.16 -3.09
C TYR A 152 25.44 -11.04 -1.57
N GLY A 153 24.30 -10.53 -1.09
CA GLY A 153 24.06 -10.19 0.32
C GLY A 153 24.25 -8.71 0.62
N ILE A 154 24.54 -7.86 -0.37
CA ILE A 154 24.78 -6.43 -0.17
C ILE A 154 23.55 -5.67 0.31
N LEU A 155 22.34 -6.07 -0.09
CA LEU A 155 21.09 -5.46 0.35
C LEU A 155 20.67 -5.99 1.72
N SER A 156 20.65 -7.30 1.87
CA SER A 156 20.13 -7.99 3.06
C SER A 156 21.09 -7.98 4.24
N LYS A 157 22.37 -7.70 3.98
CA LYS A 157 23.48 -7.79 4.96
C LYS A 157 23.64 -9.17 5.59
N ARG A 158 23.11 -10.22 4.95
CA ARG A 158 23.19 -11.60 5.42
C ARG A 158 24.54 -12.22 5.10
N ASN A 159 25.08 -12.95 6.07
CA ASN A 159 26.27 -13.81 5.84
C ASN A 159 25.87 -15.07 5.06
N ARG A 160 26.88 -15.86 4.64
CA ARG A 160 26.68 -17.02 3.77
C ARG A 160 25.73 -18.08 4.36
N ASP A 161 25.85 -18.37 5.64
CA ASP A 161 25.00 -19.38 6.31
C ASP A 161 23.55 -18.93 6.39
N GLU A 162 23.33 -17.65 6.67
CA GLU A 162 22.00 -17.02 6.69
C GLU A 162 21.37 -16.95 5.29
N GLN A 163 22.18 -16.78 4.24
CA GLN A 163 21.73 -16.82 2.84
C GLN A 163 21.22 -18.22 2.48
N ILE A 164 21.97 -19.27 2.81
CA ILE A 164 21.59 -20.66 2.57
C ILE A 164 20.33 -21.04 3.37
N ALA A 165 20.29 -20.71 4.65
CA ALA A 165 19.13 -20.99 5.50
C ALA A 165 17.86 -20.22 5.06
N GLY A 166 18.01 -19.03 4.50
CA GLY A 166 16.91 -18.19 4.02
C GLY A 166 16.49 -18.47 2.59
N SER A 167 17.23 -19.27 1.83
CA SER A 167 16.79 -19.73 0.51
C SER A 167 15.67 -20.74 0.72
N ARG A 168 14.42 -20.34 0.43
CA ARG A 168 13.17 -21.07 0.73
C ARG A 168 12.97 -22.40 -0.02
N VAL A 169 14.00 -22.92 -0.66
CA VAL A 169 13.94 -24.11 -1.50
C VAL A 169 14.90 -25.16 -0.96
N GLU A 170 14.40 -26.40 -0.80
CA GLU A 170 15.27 -27.56 -0.54
C GLU A 170 16.47 -27.59 -1.50
N VAL A 171 17.62 -28.03 -1.00
CA VAL A 171 18.82 -28.15 -1.82
C VAL A 171 18.58 -29.25 -2.85
N ALA A 172 18.13 -28.87 -4.03
CA ALA A 172 17.90 -29.79 -5.11
C ALA A 172 19.25 -30.36 -5.64
N PRO A 173 19.33 -31.65 -5.99
CA PRO A 173 20.59 -32.31 -6.39
C PRO A 173 21.22 -31.72 -7.67
N PHE A 174 20.46 -30.98 -8.45
CA PHE A 174 20.95 -30.30 -9.66
C PHE A 174 21.59 -28.93 -9.41
N LYS A 175 21.56 -28.38 -8.18
CA LYS A 175 22.25 -27.14 -7.84
C LYS A 175 23.77 -27.35 -7.70
N LYS A 176 24.57 -26.43 -8.27
CA LYS A 176 26.03 -26.36 -8.05
C LYS A 176 26.37 -25.81 -6.67
N ASP A 177 25.56 -24.87 -6.20
CA ASP A 177 25.67 -24.24 -4.89
C ASP A 177 24.29 -24.19 -4.21
N PRO A 178 24.19 -24.42 -2.89
CA PRO A 178 22.91 -24.41 -2.16
C PRO A 178 22.11 -23.13 -2.30
N ALA A 179 22.77 -21.98 -2.47
CA ALA A 179 22.12 -20.68 -2.62
C ALA A 179 21.67 -20.38 -4.06
N ASP A 180 22.08 -21.19 -5.06
CA ASP A 180 21.65 -20.99 -6.44
C ASP A 180 20.12 -20.99 -6.52
N PHE A 181 19.55 -20.10 -7.34
CA PHE A 181 18.12 -19.95 -7.47
C PHE A 181 17.65 -20.09 -8.92
N ILE A 182 16.38 -20.47 -9.06
CA ILE A 182 15.79 -20.83 -10.35
C ILE A 182 15.50 -19.56 -11.15
N LEU A 183 15.91 -19.54 -12.42
CA LEU A 183 15.56 -18.58 -13.46
C LEU A 183 14.51 -19.16 -14.42
N TRP A 184 14.60 -20.48 -14.70
CA TRP A 184 13.64 -21.23 -15.51
C TRP A 184 13.47 -22.61 -14.95
N LYS A 185 12.24 -23.13 -14.92
CA LYS A 185 11.95 -24.50 -14.48
C LYS A 185 11.02 -25.22 -15.43
N PRO A 186 11.20 -26.55 -15.64
CA PRO A 186 10.33 -27.36 -16.47
C PRO A 186 8.85 -27.30 -16.02
N SER A 187 7.95 -27.29 -16.98
CA SER A 187 6.51 -27.41 -16.75
C SER A 187 5.98 -28.64 -17.48
N PRO A 188 6.00 -29.84 -16.85
CA PRO A 188 5.44 -31.03 -17.49
C PRO A 188 3.93 -30.86 -17.69
N SER A 189 3.43 -31.39 -18.85
CA SER A 189 2.00 -31.39 -19.13
C SER A 189 1.20 -32.03 -17.97
N PRO A 190 0.05 -31.49 -17.56
CA PRO A 190 -0.71 -30.38 -18.16
C PRO A 190 -0.40 -28.98 -17.58
N LEU A 191 0.75 -28.78 -16.91
CA LEU A 191 1.09 -27.50 -16.31
C LEU A 191 1.28 -26.41 -17.37
N PRO A 192 0.94 -25.14 -17.05
CA PRO A 192 1.19 -24.00 -17.92
C PRO A 192 2.68 -23.76 -18.11
N GLY A 193 3.06 -23.31 -19.30
CA GLY A 193 4.44 -22.98 -19.62
C GLY A 193 4.58 -22.50 -21.06
N TRP A 194 5.81 -22.21 -21.44
CA TRP A 194 6.20 -21.70 -22.74
C TRP A 194 7.42 -22.44 -23.27
N ASP A 195 7.55 -22.48 -24.60
CA ASP A 195 8.74 -23.02 -25.26
C ASP A 195 9.95 -22.13 -24.99
N SER A 196 11.07 -22.77 -24.68
CA SER A 196 12.36 -22.12 -24.46
C SER A 196 13.52 -22.97 -25.00
N PRO A 197 14.73 -22.43 -25.12
CA PRO A 197 15.92 -23.21 -25.51
C PRO A 197 16.20 -24.38 -24.56
N TRP A 198 15.70 -24.34 -23.33
CA TRP A 198 15.91 -25.37 -22.29
C TRP A 198 14.72 -26.33 -22.15
N GLY A 199 13.75 -26.24 -23.05
CA GLY A 199 12.52 -27.01 -23.04
C GLY A 199 11.30 -26.23 -22.57
N PHE A 200 10.14 -26.90 -22.59
CA PHE A 200 8.87 -26.32 -22.14
C PHE A 200 8.89 -26.08 -20.63
N GLY A 201 8.65 -24.83 -20.23
CA GLY A 201 8.79 -24.46 -18.82
C GLY A 201 8.22 -23.08 -18.50
N ARG A 202 8.58 -22.56 -17.33
CA ARG A 202 8.14 -21.25 -16.82
C ARG A 202 9.26 -20.51 -16.12
N PRO A 203 9.21 -19.15 -16.03
CA PRO A 203 10.21 -18.36 -15.36
C PRO A 203 10.22 -18.61 -13.84
N GLY A 204 11.37 -18.34 -13.23
CA GLY A 204 11.52 -18.19 -11.79
C GLY A 204 11.01 -16.82 -11.33
N TRP A 205 10.36 -16.77 -10.19
CA TRP A 205 9.70 -15.60 -9.62
C TRP A 205 10.57 -14.33 -9.55
N HIS A 206 11.88 -14.47 -9.30
CA HIS A 206 12.76 -13.32 -9.11
C HIS A 206 13.12 -12.62 -10.43
N LEU A 207 13.05 -13.33 -11.55
CA LEU A 207 13.38 -12.80 -12.87
C LEU A 207 12.31 -11.81 -13.37
N GLU A 208 11.07 -12.03 -13.02
CA GLU A 208 9.93 -11.26 -13.47
C GLU A 208 10.10 -9.76 -13.20
N CYS A 209 10.41 -9.39 -11.95
CA CYS A 209 10.56 -7.99 -11.55
C CYS A 209 11.80 -7.34 -12.17
N SER A 210 12.93 -8.08 -12.31
CA SER A 210 14.11 -7.56 -13.00
C SER A 210 13.80 -7.15 -14.45
N VAL A 211 13.11 -8.03 -15.18
CA VAL A 211 12.78 -7.78 -16.60
C VAL A 211 11.69 -6.73 -16.73
N MET A 212 10.61 -6.81 -15.97
CA MET A 212 9.51 -5.85 -16.07
C MET A 212 9.91 -4.43 -15.65
N SER A 213 10.79 -4.29 -14.65
CA SER A 213 11.29 -2.98 -14.24
C SER A 213 12.19 -2.34 -15.31
N GLU A 214 13.11 -3.11 -15.91
CA GLU A 214 13.93 -2.64 -17.02
C GLU A 214 13.06 -2.19 -18.21
N LYS A 215 12.10 -3.02 -18.60
CA LYS A 215 11.21 -2.70 -19.75
C LYS A 215 10.35 -1.48 -19.52
N SER A 216 9.83 -1.32 -18.30
CA SER A 216 8.89 -0.23 -17.96
C SER A 216 9.60 1.10 -17.69
N LEU A 217 10.78 1.07 -17.07
CA LEU A 217 11.46 2.25 -16.55
C LEU A 217 12.84 2.52 -17.15
N GLY A 218 13.48 1.50 -17.74
CA GLY A 218 14.91 1.54 -18.07
C GLY A 218 15.79 1.51 -16.84
N LEU A 219 17.09 1.28 -17.02
CA LEU A 219 18.07 1.18 -15.94
C LEU A 219 19.12 2.29 -16.01
N PRO A 220 19.65 2.77 -14.87
CA PRO A 220 19.06 2.64 -13.56
C PRO A 220 17.78 3.46 -13.39
N PHE A 221 16.91 3.05 -12.46
CA PHE A 221 15.78 3.86 -12.02
C PHE A 221 15.95 4.31 -10.57
N ASP A 222 15.01 5.15 -10.06
CA ASP A 222 15.26 5.85 -8.79
C ASP A 222 14.95 4.99 -7.57
N ILE A 223 13.75 4.41 -7.48
CA ILE A 223 13.29 3.73 -6.25
C ILE A 223 12.76 2.34 -6.59
N HIS A 224 13.35 1.30 -5.96
CA HIS A 224 12.80 -0.04 -5.92
C HIS A 224 12.14 -0.27 -4.55
N SER A 225 10.86 -0.67 -4.55
CA SER A 225 10.07 -0.76 -3.33
C SER A 225 9.42 -2.12 -3.13
N GLY A 226 9.16 -2.45 -1.85
CA GLY A 226 8.45 -3.66 -1.46
C GLY A 226 8.29 -3.81 0.06
N GLY A 227 7.74 -4.94 0.49
CA GLY A 227 7.73 -5.32 1.90
C GLY A 227 9.14 -5.71 2.38
N ILE A 228 9.39 -5.57 3.66
CA ILE A 228 10.69 -5.94 4.27
C ILE A 228 11.02 -7.42 4.09
N ASP A 229 10.03 -8.28 3.88
CA ASP A 229 10.18 -9.71 3.60
C ASP A 229 10.71 -9.98 2.17
N LEU A 230 10.60 -9.01 1.27
CA LEU A 230 11.14 -9.12 -0.08
C LEU A 230 12.64 -8.79 -0.14
N VAL A 231 13.20 -8.13 0.87
CA VAL A 231 14.65 -7.83 0.92
C VAL A 231 15.48 -9.07 0.63
N PHE A 232 15.10 -10.21 1.24
CA PHE A 232 15.72 -11.49 0.99
C PHE A 232 14.69 -12.63 0.97
N PRO A 233 14.73 -13.51 -0.04
CA PRO A 233 15.74 -13.56 -1.12
C PRO A 233 15.40 -12.71 -2.36
N HIS A 234 14.16 -12.16 -2.48
CA HIS A 234 13.62 -11.66 -3.75
C HIS A 234 14.44 -10.49 -4.33
N HIS A 235 14.54 -9.37 -3.63
CA HIS A 235 15.27 -8.19 -4.12
C HIS A 235 16.79 -8.42 -4.19
N GLU A 236 17.35 -9.22 -3.29
CA GLU A 236 18.75 -9.62 -3.39
C GLU A 236 19.04 -10.41 -4.68
N ASN A 237 18.12 -11.31 -5.05
CA ASN A 237 18.21 -12.08 -6.29
C ASN A 237 18.02 -11.20 -7.53
N GLU A 238 17.14 -10.21 -7.47
CA GLU A 238 16.97 -9.24 -8.55
C GLU A 238 18.23 -8.39 -8.78
N ILE A 239 18.87 -7.92 -7.69
CA ILE A 239 20.18 -7.25 -7.77
C ILE A 239 21.20 -8.16 -8.43
N ALA A 240 21.32 -9.42 -7.97
CA ALA A 240 22.28 -10.36 -8.50
C ALA A 240 22.07 -10.60 -10.00
N GLN A 241 20.83 -10.80 -10.45
CA GLN A 241 20.48 -10.97 -11.86
C GLN A 241 20.84 -9.74 -12.69
N THR A 242 20.35 -8.57 -12.26
CA THR A 242 20.45 -7.33 -13.04
C THR A 242 21.91 -6.83 -13.09
N CYS A 243 22.57 -6.78 -11.94
CA CYS A 243 23.92 -6.21 -11.85
C CYS A 243 25.01 -7.15 -12.38
N SER A 244 24.73 -8.45 -12.53
CA SER A 244 25.68 -9.39 -13.13
C SER A 244 25.97 -9.13 -14.62
N ILE A 245 25.00 -8.50 -15.30
CA ILE A 245 25.10 -8.15 -16.74
C ILE A 245 25.20 -6.64 -16.96
N SER A 246 25.26 -5.84 -15.89
CA SER A 246 25.52 -4.40 -15.98
C SER A 246 27.01 -4.12 -16.13
N GLU A 247 27.34 -2.95 -16.71
CA GLU A 247 28.70 -2.54 -16.99
C GLU A 247 29.57 -2.44 -15.73
N ASN A 248 29.06 -1.80 -14.67
CA ASN A 248 29.82 -1.54 -13.44
C ASN A 248 29.61 -2.61 -12.35
N LYS A 249 28.61 -3.49 -12.51
CA LYS A 249 28.21 -4.50 -11.51
C LYS A 249 27.89 -3.92 -10.14
N ASP A 250 27.43 -2.64 -10.12
CA ASP A 250 27.04 -1.93 -8.90
C ASP A 250 25.52 -2.08 -8.70
N PRO A 251 25.03 -2.36 -7.47
CA PRO A 251 23.60 -2.37 -7.17
C PRO A 251 22.86 -1.12 -7.61
N LYS A 252 23.53 0.03 -7.70
CA LYS A 252 22.96 1.28 -8.20
C LYS A 252 22.74 1.32 -9.71
N ASP A 253 23.32 0.38 -10.46
CA ASP A 253 23.01 0.21 -11.89
C ASP A 253 21.60 -0.34 -12.09
N PHE A 254 20.97 -0.88 -11.03
CA PHE A 254 19.60 -1.33 -11.02
C PHE A 254 18.68 -0.24 -10.47
N ALA A 255 18.75 0.02 -9.14
CA ALA A 255 17.99 1.07 -8.48
C ALA A 255 18.85 1.82 -7.46
N THR A 256 18.69 3.16 -7.41
CA THR A 256 19.50 4.00 -6.53
C THR A 256 19.04 3.97 -5.08
N TYR A 257 17.72 3.80 -4.84
CA TYR A 257 17.10 3.68 -3.52
C TYR A 257 16.29 2.41 -3.40
N TRP A 258 16.46 1.72 -2.26
CA TRP A 258 15.71 0.51 -1.89
C TRP A 258 14.80 0.85 -0.71
N PHE A 259 13.50 0.89 -0.98
CA PHE A 259 12.49 1.38 -0.05
C PHE A 259 11.61 0.23 0.46
N HIS A 260 11.63 -0.04 1.78
CA HIS A 260 10.92 -1.18 2.35
C HIS A 260 10.03 -0.77 3.52
N ASN A 261 8.78 -1.23 3.49
CA ASN A 261 7.87 -1.09 4.62
C ASN A 261 7.93 -2.30 5.56
N GLY A 262 7.72 -2.06 6.85
CA GLY A 262 7.70 -3.08 7.88
C GLY A 262 6.47 -3.99 7.84
N PHE A 263 6.50 -5.05 8.65
CA PHE A 263 5.41 -6.03 8.75
C PHE A 263 4.14 -5.46 9.38
N VAL A 264 3.01 -6.16 9.14
CA VAL A 264 1.78 -6.01 9.92
C VAL A 264 1.65 -7.22 10.84
N ASN A 265 1.58 -6.98 12.14
CA ASN A 265 1.20 -7.96 13.16
C ASN A 265 -0.29 -7.80 13.44
N VAL A 266 -0.94 -8.87 13.86
CA VAL A 266 -2.36 -8.87 14.26
C VAL A 266 -2.42 -9.31 15.72
N GLU A 267 -2.97 -8.46 16.60
CA GLU A 267 -3.04 -8.69 18.03
C GLU A 267 -1.68 -9.09 18.64
N GLY A 268 -0.60 -8.40 18.22
CA GLY A 268 0.76 -8.65 18.69
C GLY A 268 1.50 -9.81 18.00
N GLU A 269 0.79 -10.67 17.27
CA GLU A 269 1.36 -11.85 16.64
C GLU A 269 1.62 -11.63 15.13
N LYS A 270 2.66 -12.27 14.61
CA LYS A 270 2.92 -12.26 13.16
C LYS A 270 1.75 -12.90 12.42
N MET A 271 1.27 -12.22 11.37
CA MET A 271 0.19 -12.75 10.53
C MET A 271 0.64 -14.01 9.79
N SER A 272 -0.10 -15.12 9.98
CA SER A 272 0.17 -16.38 9.29
C SER A 272 -1.10 -17.22 9.08
N LYS A 273 -1.08 -18.09 8.04
CA LYS A 273 -2.16 -19.04 7.76
C LYS A 273 -2.33 -20.05 8.91
N SER A 274 -1.24 -20.51 9.52
CA SER A 274 -1.26 -21.51 10.59
C SER A 274 -1.92 -21.02 11.87
N ILE A 275 -1.82 -19.72 12.17
CA ILE A 275 -2.48 -19.09 13.34
C ILE A 275 -3.94 -18.71 13.00
N GLY A 276 -4.29 -18.60 11.71
CA GLY A 276 -5.64 -18.21 11.30
C GLY A 276 -5.97 -16.72 11.52
N ASN A 277 -4.95 -15.88 11.75
CA ASN A 277 -5.10 -14.46 12.06
C ASN A 277 -4.97 -13.56 10.82
N ILE A 278 -5.08 -14.12 9.60
CA ILE A 278 -5.03 -13.34 8.37
C ILE A 278 -6.26 -12.43 8.29
N ARG A 279 -6.02 -11.15 7.99
CA ARG A 279 -7.07 -10.14 7.77
C ARG A 279 -7.11 -9.79 6.29
N LEU A 280 -8.21 -10.15 5.63
CA LEU A 280 -8.41 -9.88 4.20
C LEU A 280 -8.97 -8.47 4.01
N VAL A 281 -8.41 -7.73 3.05
CA VAL A 281 -8.84 -6.35 2.74
C VAL A 281 -10.29 -6.34 2.25
N HIS A 282 -10.66 -7.31 1.41
CA HIS A 282 -12.01 -7.46 0.89
C HIS A 282 -13.08 -7.54 2.00
N ASP A 283 -12.80 -8.23 3.09
CA ASP A 283 -13.73 -8.35 4.23
C ASP A 283 -13.72 -7.10 5.11
N LEU A 284 -12.55 -6.48 5.26
CA LEU A 284 -12.43 -5.23 6.01
C LEU A 284 -13.15 -4.07 5.32
N ASN A 285 -13.12 -4.00 3.98
CA ASN A 285 -13.83 -3.00 3.19
C ASN A 285 -15.37 -3.09 3.33
N LYS A 286 -15.91 -4.27 3.70
CA LYS A 286 -17.33 -4.43 4.02
C LYS A 286 -17.70 -3.89 5.39
N LYS A 287 -16.73 -3.84 6.31
CA LYS A 287 -16.94 -3.51 7.74
C LYS A 287 -16.55 -2.06 8.07
N TYR A 288 -15.54 -1.52 7.39
CA TYR A 288 -14.98 -0.21 7.69
C TYR A 288 -14.87 0.65 6.44
N LYS A 289 -14.95 1.97 6.62
CA LYS A 289 -14.67 2.92 5.54
C LYS A 289 -13.19 2.89 5.16
N GLY A 290 -12.88 3.03 3.87
CA GLY A 290 -11.51 2.93 3.35
C GLY A 290 -10.52 3.91 3.97
N GLU A 291 -10.94 5.16 4.21
CA GLU A 291 -10.07 6.16 4.86
C GLU A 291 -9.68 5.77 6.29
N VAL A 292 -10.56 5.05 7.03
CA VAL A 292 -10.26 4.54 8.37
C VAL A 292 -9.19 3.45 8.29
N LEU A 293 -9.35 2.51 7.36
CA LEU A 293 -8.36 1.46 7.13
C LEU A 293 -7.02 2.05 6.69
N ARG A 294 -7.06 3.02 5.77
CA ARG A 294 -5.86 3.72 5.29
C ARG A 294 -5.15 4.46 6.41
N LEU A 295 -5.85 5.25 7.21
CA LEU A 295 -5.25 5.96 8.34
C LEU A 295 -4.64 4.97 9.35
N THR A 296 -5.32 3.84 9.60
CA THR A 296 -4.80 2.78 10.47
C THR A 296 -3.48 2.20 9.93
N LEU A 297 -3.38 1.96 8.61
CA LEU A 297 -2.14 1.49 7.98
C LEU A 297 -1.00 2.51 8.03
N LEU A 298 -1.32 3.82 8.09
CA LEU A 298 -0.38 4.93 8.18
C LEU A 298 -0.12 5.42 9.63
N SER A 299 -0.80 4.87 10.64
CA SER A 299 -0.69 5.32 12.04
C SER A 299 0.68 5.03 12.67
N ALA A 300 1.41 4.04 12.17
CA ALA A 300 2.80 3.78 12.51
C ALA A 300 3.71 4.21 11.35
N HIS A 301 4.95 4.63 11.69
CA HIS A 301 5.95 4.92 10.67
C HIS A 301 6.14 3.69 9.75
N TYR A 302 6.22 3.91 8.44
CA TYR A 302 6.20 2.82 7.46
C TYR A 302 7.25 1.74 7.70
N LYS A 303 8.42 2.07 8.22
CA LYS A 303 9.50 1.10 8.54
C LYS A 303 9.23 0.25 9.77
N GLN A 304 8.43 0.74 10.71
CA GLN A 304 8.16 0.04 11.96
C GLN A 304 7.08 -1.03 11.74
N PRO A 305 7.11 -2.12 12.50
CA PRO A 305 5.97 -3.03 12.55
C PRO A 305 4.70 -2.28 12.96
N LEU A 306 3.60 -2.56 12.29
CA LEU A 306 2.27 -2.09 12.67
C LEU A 306 1.53 -3.20 13.39
N ASN A 307 1.05 -2.94 14.60
CA ASN A 307 0.17 -3.87 15.30
C ASN A 307 -1.29 -3.53 14.96
N TRP A 308 -1.94 -4.38 14.18
CA TRP A 308 -3.33 -4.24 13.75
C TRP A 308 -4.26 -4.77 14.83
N THR A 309 -5.05 -3.91 15.45
CA THR A 309 -6.04 -4.26 16.47
C THR A 309 -7.36 -3.54 16.22
N GLU A 310 -8.46 -4.08 16.70
CA GLU A 310 -9.77 -3.40 16.63
C GLU A 310 -9.74 -2.05 17.36
N GLU A 311 -9.00 -1.94 18.46
CA GLU A 311 -8.85 -0.70 19.22
C GLU A 311 -8.22 0.42 18.39
N ILE A 312 -7.14 0.12 17.63
CA ILE A 312 -6.47 1.10 16.77
C ILE A 312 -7.40 1.54 15.63
N ILE A 313 -8.18 0.62 15.06
CA ILE A 313 -9.16 0.96 14.02
C ILE A 313 -10.21 1.93 14.58
N GLU A 314 -10.75 1.63 15.78
CA GLU A 314 -11.74 2.48 16.42
C GLU A 314 -11.17 3.87 16.78
N GLN A 315 -9.95 3.95 17.28
CA GLN A 315 -9.27 5.23 17.54
C GLN A 315 -9.12 6.05 16.27
N ASN A 316 -8.68 5.45 15.17
CA ASN A 316 -8.54 6.14 13.89
C ASN A 316 -9.89 6.53 13.29
N SER A 317 -10.94 5.73 13.46
CA SER A 317 -12.31 6.07 13.07
C SER A 317 -12.78 7.34 13.79
N LYS A 318 -12.64 7.39 15.11
CA LYS A 318 -13.00 8.56 15.92
C LYS A 318 -12.18 9.80 15.52
N MET A 319 -10.92 9.61 15.19
CA MET A 319 -10.06 10.68 14.73
C MET A 319 -10.55 11.27 13.40
N ILE A 320 -10.80 10.45 12.39
CA ILE A 320 -11.29 10.93 11.08
C ILE A 320 -12.64 11.62 11.25
N ASP A 321 -13.57 11.06 12.01
CA ASP A 321 -14.86 11.67 12.31
C ASP A 321 -14.71 13.08 12.91
N ARG A 322 -13.73 13.25 13.80
CA ARG A 322 -13.41 14.55 14.39
C ARG A 322 -12.87 15.53 13.36
N LEU A 323 -11.95 15.11 12.51
CA LEU A 323 -11.41 15.96 11.45
C LEU A 323 -12.51 16.41 10.47
N TYR A 324 -13.42 15.51 10.11
CA TYR A 324 -14.57 15.84 9.28
C TYR A 324 -15.56 16.81 9.95
N ARG A 325 -15.77 16.70 11.29
CA ARG A 325 -16.57 17.71 12.03
C ARG A 325 -15.96 19.10 11.94
N VAL A 326 -14.64 19.21 12.14
CA VAL A 326 -13.92 20.48 11.97
C VAL A 326 -14.07 21.00 10.54
N LEU A 327 -13.92 20.17 9.53
CA LEU A 327 -14.13 20.59 8.14
C LEU A 327 -15.56 21.04 7.86
N LEU A 328 -16.57 20.41 8.49
CA LEU A 328 -17.95 20.82 8.39
C LEU A 328 -18.20 22.20 9.04
N GLU A 329 -17.64 22.43 10.24
CA GLU A 329 -17.67 23.72 10.92
C GLU A 329 -17.02 24.83 10.07
N LEU A 330 -15.90 24.50 9.43
CA LEU A 330 -15.15 25.40 8.56
C LEU A 330 -15.67 25.43 7.11
N SER A 331 -16.85 24.87 6.82
CA SER A 331 -17.37 24.73 5.45
C SER A 331 -17.41 26.03 4.68
N LYS A 332 -17.77 27.16 5.34
CA LYS A 332 -17.86 28.48 4.74
C LYS A 332 -16.55 29.26 4.65
N VAL A 333 -15.47 28.73 5.23
CA VAL A 333 -14.15 29.36 5.19
C VAL A 333 -13.52 29.10 3.84
N GLU A 334 -13.16 30.13 3.08
CA GLU A 334 -12.46 29.99 1.79
C GLU A 334 -10.96 29.85 2.02
N ILE A 335 -10.32 29.01 1.21
CA ILE A 335 -8.86 28.77 1.22
C ILE A 335 -8.27 29.08 -0.16
N ASP A 336 -7.04 29.56 -0.18
CA ASP A 336 -6.32 30.07 -1.37
C ASP A 336 -5.12 29.19 -1.79
N SER A 337 -4.82 28.11 -1.08
CA SER A 337 -3.66 27.27 -1.34
C SER A 337 -3.97 25.79 -1.12
N ASN A 338 -3.34 24.93 -1.94
CA ASN A 338 -3.48 23.46 -1.90
C ASN A 338 -2.27 22.76 -1.26
N LEU A 339 -1.33 23.49 -0.66
CA LEU A 339 -0.20 22.90 0.07
C LEU A 339 -0.34 23.15 1.57
N PRO A 340 0.01 22.17 2.42
CA PRO A 340 -0.01 22.34 3.85
C PRO A 340 1.10 23.32 4.29
N SER A 341 1.06 23.74 5.56
CA SER A 341 2.12 24.56 6.16
C SER A 341 3.49 23.86 6.06
N ASP A 342 4.55 24.66 6.05
CA ASP A 342 5.94 24.17 5.99
C ASP A 342 6.20 23.11 7.05
N SER A 343 5.72 23.34 8.26
CA SER A 343 5.89 22.43 9.40
C SER A 343 5.27 21.03 9.15
N ILE A 344 4.12 20.95 8.49
CA ILE A 344 3.50 19.68 8.11
C ILE A 344 4.25 19.05 6.94
N MET A 345 4.60 19.85 5.93
CA MET A 345 5.38 19.38 4.79
C MET A 345 6.75 18.83 5.20
N GLU A 346 7.44 19.47 6.13
CA GLU A 346 8.70 18.94 6.71
C GLU A 346 8.53 17.53 7.29
N SER A 347 7.37 17.26 7.90
CA SER A 347 7.10 15.92 8.45
C SER A 347 6.91 14.86 7.36
N PHE A 348 6.30 15.21 6.23
CA PHE A 348 6.25 14.32 5.06
C PHE A 348 7.62 14.11 4.42
N LEU A 349 8.43 15.16 4.35
CA LEU A 349 9.75 15.12 3.74
C LEU A 349 10.81 14.46 4.65
N ASP A 350 10.52 14.27 5.94
CA ASP A 350 11.35 13.56 6.90
C ASP A 350 11.01 12.06 6.90
N ASP A 351 11.39 11.34 5.85
CA ASP A 351 11.22 9.89 5.72
C ASP A 351 9.74 9.45 5.86
N LEU A 352 8.81 10.22 5.27
CA LEU A 352 7.37 9.97 5.30
C LEU A 352 6.82 9.79 6.74
N ASN A 353 7.16 10.68 7.65
CA ASN A 353 6.79 10.57 9.07
C ASN A 353 5.31 10.84 9.30
N THR A 354 4.47 9.87 8.90
CA THR A 354 3.00 9.97 9.03
C THR A 354 2.53 10.12 10.47
N PRO A 355 3.13 9.46 11.51
CA PRO A 355 2.73 9.70 12.89
C PRO A 355 2.85 11.17 13.30
N LYS A 356 3.92 11.84 12.86
CA LYS A 356 4.12 13.27 13.14
C LYS A 356 3.12 14.16 12.40
N VAL A 357 2.78 13.80 11.15
CA VAL A 357 1.73 14.50 10.39
C VAL A 357 0.38 14.34 11.09
N ILE A 358 0.01 13.11 11.46
CA ILE A 358 -1.25 12.79 12.15
C ILE A 358 -1.36 13.55 13.47
N ALA A 359 -0.29 13.62 14.26
CA ALA A 359 -0.25 14.41 15.50
C ALA A 359 -0.55 15.89 15.23
N LYS A 360 0.09 16.49 14.21
CA LYS A 360 -0.17 17.88 13.82
C LYS A 360 -1.62 18.12 13.36
N LEU A 361 -2.20 17.22 12.59
CA LEU A 361 -3.63 17.34 12.21
C LEU A 361 -4.56 17.27 13.42
N ASN A 362 -4.19 16.49 14.44
CA ASN A 362 -4.91 16.47 15.70
C ASN A 362 -4.81 17.80 16.48
N GLU A 363 -3.63 18.43 16.49
CA GLU A 363 -3.40 19.75 17.07
C GLU A 363 -4.22 20.81 16.34
N GLU A 364 -4.21 20.83 14.99
CA GLU A 364 -5.06 21.70 14.16
C GLU A 364 -6.54 21.57 14.52
N ALA A 365 -7.03 20.33 14.68
CA ALA A 365 -8.41 20.09 15.04
C ALA A 365 -8.78 20.53 16.48
N ASN A 366 -7.82 20.52 17.41
CA ASN A 366 -8.05 21.04 18.77
C ASN A 366 -8.20 22.55 18.79
N ASP A 367 -7.43 23.24 17.97
CA ASP A 367 -7.40 24.72 17.93
C ASP A 367 -8.63 25.31 17.25
N ALA A 368 -9.32 24.56 16.38
CA ALA A 368 -10.32 25.08 15.43
C ALA A 368 -11.46 25.89 16.09
N SER A 369 -11.98 25.42 17.24
CA SER A 369 -13.13 26.04 17.90
C SER A 369 -12.83 27.43 18.49
N SER A 370 -11.59 27.68 18.90
CA SER A 370 -11.16 28.95 19.55
C SER A 370 -10.32 29.83 18.62
N ALA A 371 -10.10 29.42 17.37
CA ALA A 371 -9.22 30.08 16.41
C ALA A 371 -9.80 31.40 15.87
N SER A 372 -8.92 32.37 15.56
CA SER A 372 -9.27 33.54 14.76
C SER A 372 -9.65 33.14 13.32
N ASP A 373 -10.26 34.03 12.57
CA ASP A 373 -10.67 33.74 11.19
C ASP A 373 -9.47 33.41 10.28
N GLU A 374 -8.34 34.08 10.46
CA GLU A 374 -7.09 33.78 9.74
C GLU A 374 -6.57 32.38 10.10
N ARG A 375 -6.59 32.02 11.39
CA ARG A 375 -6.15 30.72 11.85
C ARG A 375 -7.08 29.61 11.37
N LYS A 376 -8.40 29.85 11.28
CA LYS A 376 -9.39 28.92 10.70
C LYS A 376 -9.11 28.65 9.23
N LYS A 377 -8.70 29.64 8.44
CA LYS A 377 -8.26 29.43 7.04
C LYS A 377 -7.04 28.53 6.97
N GLU A 378 -6.06 28.77 7.82
CA GLU A 378 -4.85 27.95 7.88
C GLU A 378 -5.17 26.51 8.30
N ILE A 379 -5.99 26.30 9.34
CA ILE A 379 -6.42 25.00 9.81
C ILE A 379 -7.12 24.23 8.67
N LYS A 380 -8.14 24.85 8.03
CA LYS A 380 -8.84 24.19 6.91
C LYS A 380 -7.90 23.84 5.77
N LYS A 381 -7.00 24.75 5.40
CA LYS A 381 -5.97 24.50 4.39
C LYS A 381 -5.09 23.31 4.78
N ASN A 382 -4.59 23.27 6.01
CA ASN A 382 -3.71 22.19 6.50
C ASN A 382 -4.43 20.84 6.51
N LEU A 383 -5.69 20.77 6.99
CA LEU A 383 -6.47 19.54 7.01
C LEU A 383 -6.71 18.99 5.60
N LEU A 384 -7.17 19.83 4.66
CA LEU A 384 -7.47 19.39 3.31
C LEU A 384 -6.22 19.02 2.51
N SER A 385 -5.16 19.84 2.58
CA SER A 385 -3.97 19.58 1.78
C SER A 385 -3.12 18.44 2.32
N ALA A 386 -2.96 18.31 3.64
CA ALA A 386 -2.31 17.14 4.23
C ALA A 386 -3.18 15.87 4.10
N GLY A 387 -4.49 16.01 4.23
CA GLY A 387 -5.46 14.94 3.96
C GLY A 387 -5.30 14.38 2.55
N LYS A 388 -5.21 15.25 1.53
CA LYS A 388 -4.96 14.85 0.14
C LYS A 388 -3.64 14.07 -0.05
N ILE A 389 -2.57 14.48 0.64
CA ILE A 389 -1.28 13.74 0.60
C ILE A 389 -1.43 12.40 1.32
N LEU A 390 -2.08 12.36 2.48
CA LEU A 390 -2.36 11.12 3.20
C LEU A 390 -3.36 10.23 2.47
N GLY A 391 -4.19 10.75 1.55
CA GLY A 391 -5.30 10.07 0.89
C GLY A 391 -6.49 9.85 1.83
N ILE A 392 -6.80 10.82 2.67
CA ILE A 392 -7.94 10.87 3.57
C ILE A 392 -8.61 12.25 3.48
N LEU A 393 -9.79 12.40 4.05
CA LEU A 393 -10.59 13.64 4.03
C LEU A 393 -10.98 14.03 2.59
N GLU A 394 -11.21 13.07 1.73
CA GLU A 394 -11.57 13.25 0.32
C GLU A 394 -13.09 13.23 0.09
N ASP A 395 -13.89 12.80 1.09
CA ASP A 395 -15.36 12.82 1.04
C ASP A 395 -15.91 14.20 1.43
N ASP A 396 -17.18 14.46 1.09
CA ASP A 396 -17.91 15.60 1.63
C ASP A 396 -18.15 15.40 3.14
N PRO A 397 -17.84 16.40 4.00
CA PRO A 397 -18.00 16.26 5.43
C PRO A 397 -19.42 15.90 5.88
N GLY A 398 -20.44 16.41 5.21
CA GLY A 398 -21.84 16.08 5.50
C GLY A 398 -22.16 14.64 5.14
N ASN A 399 -21.67 14.15 3.98
CA ASN A 399 -21.82 12.75 3.58
C ASN A 399 -21.09 11.80 4.53
N TRP A 400 -19.84 12.12 4.87
CA TRP A 400 -19.05 11.30 5.81
C TRP A 400 -19.75 11.14 7.16
N LEU A 401 -20.26 12.24 7.70
CA LEU A 401 -20.93 12.27 9.01
C LEU A 401 -22.38 11.81 8.95
N GLY A 402 -22.91 11.52 7.75
CA GLY A 402 -24.27 11.00 7.56
C GLY A 402 -25.39 12.05 7.57
N TYR A 403 -25.04 13.36 7.49
CA TYR A 403 -26.04 14.42 7.52
C TYR A 403 -26.77 14.67 6.19
N ASN A 404 -26.18 14.22 5.06
CA ASN A 404 -26.74 14.38 3.72
C ASN A 404 -27.53 13.15 3.24
N GLN A 405 -27.68 12.12 4.06
CA GLN A 405 -28.47 10.94 3.72
C GLN A 405 -29.97 11.28 3.78
N LYS A 406 -30.52 11.71 2.66
CA LYS A 406 -31.98 11.77 2.45
C LYS A 406 -32.50 10.35 2.23
N ASP A 407 -32.77 9.64 3.31
CA ASP A 407 -33.52 8.39 3.26
C ASP A 407 -35.02 8.78 3.16
N THR A 408 -35.58 8.60 1.98
CA THR A 408 -36.91 9.16 1.63
C THR A 408 -38.08 8.52 2.38
N GLU A 409 -37.93 7.35 2.99
CA GLU A 409 -39.04 6.65 3.67
C GLU A 409 -39.26 7.06 5.13
N ASN A 410 -38.29 7.59 5.84
CA ASN A 410 -38.38 7.90 7.27
C ASN A 410 -37.97 9.35 7.64
N THR A 411 -37.52 10.16 6.67
CA THR A 411 -37.02 11.51 6.97
C THR A 411 -38.05 12.41 7.59
N GLU A 412 -39.29 12.38 7.12
CA GLU A 412 -40.40 13.22 7.65
C GLU A 412 -40.74 12.84 9.12
N GLU A 413 -40.71 11.55 9.46
CA GLU A 413 -40.94 11.09 10.82
C GLU A 413 -39.82 11.53 11.75
N ILE A 414 -38.55 11.39 11.31
CA ILE A 414 -37.36 11.78 12.07
C ILE A 414 -37.36 13.28 12.33
N GLU A 415 -37.63 14.11 11.30
CA GLU A 415 -37.69 15.56 11.43
C GLU A 415 -38.84 15.99 12.35
N ARG A 416 -39.99 15.31 12.29
CA ARG A 416 -41.11 15.54 13.20
C ARG A 416 -40.70 15.28 14.66
N LEU A 417 -40.06 14.14 14.93
CA LEU A 417 -39.61 13.80 16.27
C LEU A 417 -38.54 14.78 16.79
N ILE A 418 -37.63 15.22 15.93
CA ILE A 418 -36.63 16.24 16.28
C ILE A 418 -37.26 17.55 16.64
N ASN A 419 -38.27 18.02 15.87
CA ASN A 419 -39.02 19.25 16.15
C ASN A 419 -39.77 19.14 17.47
N GLU A 420 -40.46 18.02 17.72
CA GLU A 420 -41.18 17.75 18.96
C GLU A 420 -40.24 17.74 20.19
N ARG A 421 -39.06 17.11 20.05
CA ARG A 421 -37.99 17.16 21.08
C ARG A 421 -37.53 18.60 21.34
N ASN A 422 -37.30 19.38 20.30
CA ASN A 422 -36.83 20.77 20.42
C ASN A 422 -37.89 21.66 21.11
N GLU A 423 -39.18 21.45 20.83
CA GLU A 423 -40.29 22.14 21.54
C GLU A 423 -40.34 21.69 23.01
N ALA A 424 -40.22 20.41 23.30
CA ALA A 424 -40.13 19.88 24.67
C ALA A 424 -39.00 20.55 25.47
N ARG A 425 -37.82 20.71 24.87
CA ARG A 425 -36.67 21.42 25.50
C ARG A 425 -36.97 22.91 25.74
N ARG A 426 -37.59 23.60 24.76
CA ARG A 426 -37.98 25.02 24.92
C ARG A 426 -38.99 25.20 26.05
N SER A 427 -39.92 24.28 26.19
CA SER A 427 -40.93 24.27 27.27
C SER A 427 -40.41 23.70 28.59
N LYS A 428 -39.11 23.36 28.67
CA LYS A 428 -38.45 22.75 29.87
C LYS A 428 -39.01 21.38 30.26
N ASN A 429 -39.70 20.68 29.35
CA ASN A 429 -40.14 19.31 29.53
C ASN A 429 -39.00 18.33 29.15
N PHE A 430 -37.97 18.22 29.99
CA PHE A 430 -36.80 17.43 29.75
C PHE A 430 -37.10 15.95 29.66
N ASN A 431 -38.07 15.44 30.45
CA ASN A 431 -38.46 14.01 30.42
C ASN A 431 -38.96 13.59 29.01
N LEU A 432 -39.81 14.44 28.38
CA LEU A 432 -40.29 14.16 27.03
C LEU A 432 -39.13 14.25 26.01
N ALA A 433 -38.25 15.25 26.16
CA ALA A 433 -37.13 15.41 25.26
C ALA A 433 -36.18 14.22 25.31
N ASP A 434 -35.90 13.64 26.48
CA ASP A 434 -35.08 12.44 26.67
C ASP A 434 -35.78 11.19 26.13
N THR A 435 -37.08 11.02 26.34
CA THR A 435 -37.85 9.90 25.76
C THR A 435 -37.79 9.91 24.24
N ILE A 436 -37.92 11.10 23.60
CA ILE A 436 -37.82 11.22 22.13
C ILE A 436 -36.41 10.91 21.66
N ARG A 437 -35.38 11.33 22.41
CA ARG A 437 -33.98 11.02 22.09
C ARG A 437 -33.73 9.51 22.11
N ASP A 438 -34.25 8.83 23.14
CA ASP A 438 -34.12 7.36 23.25
C ASP A 438 -34.89 6.65 22.13
N THR A 439 -36.09 7.13 21.77
CA THR A 439 -36.86 6.59 20.64
C THR A 439 -36.10 6.73 19.32
N LEU A 440 -35.45 7.88 19.08
CA LEU A 440 -34.62 8.08 17.89
C LEU A 440 -33.41 7.14 17.91
N LYS A 441 -32.76 6.96 19.06
CA LYS A 441 -31.63 6.05 19.24
C LYS A 441 -32.03 4.59 18.99
N ASP A 442 -33.20 4.14 19.50
CA ASP A 442 -33.71 2.78 19.26
C ASP A 442 -34.04 2.53 17.77
N LYS A 443 -34.36 3.61 17.02
CA LYS A 443 -34.51 3.59 15.56
C LYS A 443 -33.17 3.68 14.81
N GLY A 444 -32.04 3.65 15.52
CA GLY A 444 -30.71 3.79 14.93
C GLY A 444 -30.40 5.21 14.46
N ILE A 445 -31.02 6.24 15.07
CA ILE A 445 -30.80 7.65 14.74
C ILE A 445 -30.04 8.33 15.90
N GLU A 446 -28.88 8.87 15.59
CA GLU A 446 -28.15 9.76 16.50
C GLU A 446 -28.44 11.21 16.17
N ILE A 447 -28.69 12.01 17.20
CA ILE A 447 -28.96 13.45 17.06
C ILE A 447 -27.87 14.27 17.75
N GLU A 448 -27.50 15.39 17.15
CA GLU A 448 -26.52 16.35 17.67
C GLU A 448 -27.11 17.76 17.66
N ASP A 449 -27.03 18.47 18.78
CA ASP A 449 -27.49 19.85 18.88
C ASP A 449 -26.35 20.79 18.49
N THR A 450 -26.60 21.65 17.51
CA THR A 450 -25.69 22.68 17.02
C THR A 450 -26.24 24.06 17.17
N ASP A 451 -25.42 25.10 17.04
CA ASP A 451 -25.88 26.51 17.05
C ASP A 451 -26.90 26.83 15.97
N LYS A 452 -27.04 25.98 14.94
CA LYS A 452 -27.99 26.15 13.81
C LYS A 452 -29.21 25.25 13.92
N GLY A 453 -29.33 24.45 14.96
CA GLY A 453 -30.41 23.50 15.17
C GLY A 453 -29.91 22.08 15.47
N THR A 454 -30.84 21.14 15.65
CA THR A 454 -30.52 19.73 15.84
C THR A 454 -30.34 19.07 14.49
N ILE A 455 -29.22 18.46 14.31
CA ILE A 455 -28.88 17.61 13.14
C ILE A 455 -28.96 16.14 13.55
N TRP A 456 -29.17 15.26 12.56
CA TRP A 456 -29.31 13.83 12.83
C TRP A 456 -28.56 12.97 11.79
N ARG A 457 -28.21 11.76 12.21
CA ARG A 457 -27.59 10.74 11.33
C ARG A 457 -28.06 9.35 11.75
N LYS A 458 -27.95 8.36 10.84
CA LYS A 458 -28.09 6.95 11.20
C LYS A 458 -26.89 6.50 12.02
N SER A 459 -27.14 5.72 13.07
CA SER A 459 -26.07 5.02 13.81
C SER A 459 -25.33 4.09 12.86
N ARG A 460 -24.02 4.04 13.00
CA ARG A 460 -23.13 3.20 12.18
C ARG A 460 -23.11 1.78 12.68
#